data_cdfc86c499f3cc60dba37f384e050356
#
_entry.id   cdfc86c499f3cc60dba37f384e050356
#
_cell.length_a   1.000
_cell.length_b   1.000
_cell.length_c   1.000
_cell.angle_alpha   90.00
_cell.angle_beta   90.00
_cell.angle_gamma   90.00
#
_symmetry.space_group_name_H-M   'P 1'
#
loop_
_entity.id
_entity.type
_entity.pdbx_description
1 polymer ?
#
loop_
_entity_poly.entity_id
_entity_poly.type
_entity_poly.pdbx_seq_one_letter_code
_entity_poly.pdbx_strand_id
1 'polypeptide(L)'
;MSGLGHLAPGFVAKTAAPQVPLWVFLLAGETNDLLYFAFTAVGIEKPATTTMDFTHGVRYLTEGSVPFSHGFFMSVVWSLAAAGIAHLCWRNRRISLLLGAVVFSHWALDFLMHSNLPLFFDGSPSVGLGLENTGAGFLFITIFDLVILAAGIILYFRARKLHSSSKGR
;
A
#
# COMPACT_ATOMS: atom_id res chain seq x y z
N MET A 1 7.22 8.78 1.57
CA MET A 1 7.06 7.87 0.43
C MET A 1 6.44 8.57 -0.75
N SER A 2 6.63 8.10 -1.99
CA SER A 2 5.89 8.64 -3.13
C SER A 2 4.41 8.23 -3.13
N GLY A 3 3.96 7.31 -2.28
CA GLY A 3 2.58 6.81 -2.18
C GLY A 3 2.03 6.16 -3.47
N LEU A 4 2.59 6.54 -4.60
CA LEU A 4 2.08 6.12 -5.92
C LEU A 4 2.28 4.63 -6.22
N GLY A 5 3.32 4.01 -5.66
CA GLY A 5 3.58 2.59 -5.82
C GLY A 5 2.47 1.71 -5.25
N HIS A 6 1.77 2.17 -4.20
CA HIS A 6 0.67 1.44 -3.58
C HIS A 6 -0.57 1.27 -4.48
N LEU A 7 -0.68 2.08 -5.54
CA LEU A 7 -1.73 1.92 -6.54
C LEU A 7 -1.50 0.73 -7.48
N ALA A 8 -0.23 0.29 -7.66
CA ALA A 8 0.14 -0.76 -8.61
C ALA A 8 -0.60 -2.08 -8.40
N PRO A 9 -0.67 -2.65 -7.17
CA PRO A 9 -1.45 -3.86 -6.89
C PRO A 9 -2.92 -3.72 -7.26
N GLY A 10 -3.50 -2.52 -7.10
CA GLY A 10 -4.89 -2.22 -7.47
C GLY A 10 -5.13 -2.33 -8.98
N PHE A 11 -4.23 -1.82 -9.81
CA PHE A 11 -4.31 -1.99 -11.26
C PHE A 11 -4.20 -3.45 -11.68
N VAL A 12 -3.29 -4.22 -11.06
CA VAL A 12 -3.12 -5.65 -11.33
C VAL A 12 -4.36 -6.44 -10.89
N ALA A 13 -4.87 -6.21 -9.69
CA ALA A 13 -6.07 -6.88 -9.17
C ALA A 13 -7.30 -6.64 -10.04
N LYS A 14 -7.44 -5.44 -10.63
CA LYS A 14 -8.51 -5.11 -11.58
C LYS A 14 -8.51 -6.03 -12.80
N THR A 15 -7.35 -6.48 -13.28
CA THR A 15 -7.29 -7.43 -14.41
C THR A 15 -7.87 -8.80 -14.05
N ALA A 16 -7.75 -9.19 -12.79
CA ALA A 16 -8.22 -10.48 -12.28
C ALA A 16 -9.69 -10.48 -11.84
N ALA A 17 -10.26 -9.27 -11.56
CA ALA A 17 -11.66 -9.09 -11.18
C ALA A 17 -12.29 -7.89 -11.92
N PRO A 18 -12.53 -8.02 -13.24
CA PRO A 18 -12.96 -6.91 -14.09
C PRO A 18 -14.36 -6.35 -13.73
N GLN A 19 -15.19 -7.10 -13.01
CA GLN A 19 -16.51 -6.66 -12.55
C GLN A 19 -16.46 -5.67 -11.37
N VAL A 20 -15.34 -5.61 -10.61
CA VAL A 20 -15.17 -4.63 -9.53
C VAL A 20 -14.69 -3.30 -10.14
N PRO A 21 -15.26 -2.14 -9.80
CA PRO A 21 -14.77 -0.85 -10.26
C PRO A 21 -13.30 -0.63 -9.91
N LEU A 22 -12.51 -0.03 -10.82
CA LEU A 22 -11.07 0.20 -10.60
C LEU A 22 -10.81 1.01 -9.32
N TRP A 23 -11.61 2.06 -9.09
CA TRP A 23 -11.45 2.93 -7.93
C TRP A 23 -11.52 2.19 -6.59
N VAL A 24 -12.27 1.07 -6.51
CA VAL A 24 -12.34 0.24 -5.30
C VAL A 24 -10.97 -0.38 -5.00
N PHE A 25 -10.28 -0.90 -6.01
CA PHE A 25 -8.93 -1.45 -5.84
C PHE A 25 -7.89 -0.37 -5.55
N LEU A 26 -8.02 0.81 -6.16
CA LEU A 26 -7.10 1.93 -5.89
C LEU A 26 -7.27 2.42 -4.45
N LEU A 27 -8.50 2.59 -3.97
CA LEU A 27 -8.76 2.93 -2.57
C LEU A 27 -8.27 1.84 -1.61
N ALA A 28 -8.41 0.56 -1.99
CA ALA A 28 -7.89 -0.55 -1.18
C ALA A 28 -6.36 -0.48 -1.05
N GLY A 29 -5.63 -0.10 -2.10
CA GLY A 29 -4.19 0.12 -2.07
C GLY A 29 -3.77 1.28 -1.15
N GLU A 30 -4.60 2.30 -1.02
CA GLU A 30 -4.35 3.50 -0.20
C GLU A 30 -4.98 3.42 1.21
N THR A 31 -5.57 2.29 1.58
CA THR A 31 -6.32 2.17 2.85
C THR A 31 -5.48 2.56 4.06
N ASN A 32 -4.23 2.11 4.14
CA ASN A 32 -3.36 2.39 5.29
C ASN A 32 -3.03 3.89 5.38
N ASP A 33 -2.74 4.56 4.26
CA ASP A 33 -2.50 6.00 4.21
C ASP A 33 -3.75 6.80 4.56
N LEU A 34 -4.92 6.39 4.08
CA LEU A 34 -6.19 7.03 4.44
C LEU A 34 -6.48 6.91 5.95
N LEU A 35 -6.20 5.75 6.53
CA LEU A 35 -6.31 5.52 7.97
C LEU A 35 -5.29 6.36 8.74
N TYR A 36 -4.05 6.45 8.27
CA TYR A 36 -3.02 7.31 8.84
C TYR A 36 -3.46 8.77 8.90
N PHE A 37 -3.95 9.33 7.81
CA PHE A 37 -4.46 10.70 7.80
C PHE A 37 -5.65 10.87 8.76
N ALA A 38 -6.58 9.92 8.79
CA ALA A 38 -7.72 9.98 9.68
C ALA A 38 -7.30 9.90 11.16
N PHE A 39 -6.45 8.93 11.52
CA PHE A 39 -6.00 8.74 12.91
C PHE A 39 -5.09 9.87 13.40
N THR A 40 -4.27 10.41 12.51
CA THR A 40 -3.46 11.61 12.82
C THR A 40 -4.34 12.84 13.04
N ALA A 41 -5.35 13.04 12.18
CA ALA A 41 -6.25 14.19 12.31
C ALA A 41 -7.04 14.20 13.63
N VAL A 42 -7.38 13.03 14.17
CA VAL A 42 -8.09 12.90 15.47
C VAL A 42 -7.13 12.66 16.65
N GLY A 43 -5.81 12.69 16.43
CA GLY A 43 -4.81 12.57 17.49
C GLY A 43 -4.59 11.15 18.03
N ILE A 44 -5.08 10.11 17.35
CA ILE A 44 -4.84 8.71 17.72
C ILE A 44 -3.40 8.30 17.37
N GLU A 45 -2.91 8.74 16.23
CA GLU A 45 -1.54 8.51 15.77
C GLU A 45 -0.75 9.82 15.73
N LYS A 46 0.55 9.72 15.95
CA LYS A 46 1.46 10.86 15.88
C LYS A 46 2.18 10.84 14.53
N PRO A 47 2.19 11.95 13.78
CA PRO A 47 2.90 12.02 12.52
C PRO A 47 4.40 11.79 12.74
N ALA A 48 4.98 10.93 11.91
CA ALA A 48 6.43 10.81 11.84
C ALA A 48 6.99 12.09 11.21
N THR A 49 7.90 12.76 11.91
CA THR A 49 8.66 13.88 11.33
C THR A 49 9.89 13.33 10.62
N THR A 50 10.03 13.70 9.35
CA THR A 50 11.19 13.33 8.55
C THR A 50 12.18 14.49 8.52
N THR A 51 13.41 14.26 8.99
CA THR A 51 14.53 15.19 8.83
C THR A 51 15.47 14.65 7.76
N MET A 52 15.74 15.43 6.70
CA MET A 52 16.72 15.09 5.66
C MET A 52 18.05 15.72 6.03
N ASP A 53 19.08 14.92 6.26
CA ASP A 53 20.46 15.39 6.29
C ASP A 53 21.03 15.33 4.87
N PHE A 54 20.95 16.46 4.17
CA PHE A 54 21.48 16.57 2.81
C PHE A 54 23.00 16.46 2.73
N THR A 55 23.72 16.65 3.86
CA THR A 55 25.18 16.58 3.90
C THR A 55 25.68 15.15 3.81
N HIS A 56 24.97 14.23 4.44
CA HIS A 56 25.29 12.81 4.48
C HIS A 56 24.37 11.95 3.62
N GLY A 57 23.37 12.54 2.95
CA GLY A 57 22.38 11.82 2.17
C GLY A 57 21.53 10.85 2.99
N VAL A 58 21.38 11.11 4.28
CA VAL A 58 20.65 10.25 5.22
C VAL A 58 19.35 10.90 5.62
N ARG A 59 18.30 10.11 5.65
CA ARG A 59 16.97 10.50 6.10
C ARG A 59 16.73 9.93 7.50
N TYR A 60 16.53 10.80 8.48
CA TYR A 60 16.13 10.38 9.81
C TYR A 60 14.62 10.48 9.95
N LEU A 61 13.97 9.37 10.31
CA LEU A 61 12.59 9.35 10.78
C LEU A 61 12.63 9.58 12.29
N THR A 62 12.17 10.73 12.73
CA THR A 62 11.99 11.00 14.15
C THR A 62 10.58 10.58 14.58
N GLU A 63 10.58 9.77 15.61
CA GLU A 63 9.51 9.34 16.51
C GLU A 63 8.05 9.70 16.09
N GLY A 64 7.53 8.95 15.16
CA GLY A 64 6.09 8.83 14.95
C GLY A 64 5.64 7.42 15.32
N SER A 65 4.57 7.28 16.04
CA SER A 65 3.96 5.98 16.28
C SER A 65 2.72 5.84 15.40
N VAL A 66 2.71 4.84 14.54
CA VAL A 66 1.66 4.59 13.55
C VAL A 66 1.16 3.13 13.60
N PRO A 67 0.86 2.62 14.81
CA PRO A 67 0.55 1.19 15.00
C PRO A 67 -0.78 0.79 14.40
N PHE A 68 -1.77 1.70 14.34
CA PHE A 68 -3.13 1.39 13.88
C PHE A 68 -3.25 1.44 12.36
N SER A 69 -2.51 2.33 11.70
CA SER A 69 -2.52 2.43 10.23
C SER A 69 -1.47 1.53 9.58
N HIS A 70 -0.21 1.56 10.06
CA HIS A 70 0.94 0.92 9.42
C HIS A 70 1.57 -0.22 10.25
N GLY A 71 1.04 -0.54 11.44
CA GLY A 71 1.48 -1.71 12.19
C GLY A 71 1.11 -3.02 11.45
N PHE A 72 2.02 -4.02 11.52
CA PHE A 72 1.80 -5.31 10.86
C PHE A 72 0.48 -5.96 11.28
N PHE A 73 0.24 -6.06 12.59
CA PHE A 73 -0.98 -6.68 13.12
C PHE A 73 -2.25 -5.98 12.61
N MET A 74 -2.25 -4.65 12.66
CA MET A 74 -3.42 -3.87 12.20
C MET A 74 -3.56 -3.91 10.68
N SER A 75 -2.48 -3.98 9.91
CA SER A 75 -2.56 -4.18 8.46
C SER A 75 -3.20 -5.53 8.09
N VAL A 76 -2.94 -6.58 8.87
CA VAL A 76 -3.67 -7.86 8.74
C VAL A 76 -5.15 -7.69 9.08
N VAL A 77 -5.48 -6.98 10.16
CA VAL A 77 -6.88 -6.71 10.57
C VAL A 77 -7.62 -5.94 9.47
N TRP A 78 -7.03 -4.87 8.93
CA TRP A 78 -7.63 -4.09 7.83
C TRP A 78 -7.79 -4.90 6.55
N SER A 79 -6.83 -5.76 6.24
CA SER A 79 -6.91 -6.69 5.09
C SER A 79 -8.08 -7.68 5.24
N LEU A 80 -8.25 -8.24 6.42
CA LEU A 80 -9.36 -9.15 6.71
C LEU A 80 -10.70 -8.42 6.70
N ALA A 81 -10.76 -7.20 7.25
CA ALA A 81 -11.95 -6.36 7.21
C ALA A 81 -12.36 -6.03 5.76
N ALA A 82 -11.40 -5.61 4.93
CA ALA A 82 -11.64 -5.34 3.51
C ALA A 82 -12.11 -6.59 2.76
N ALA A 83 -11.51 -7.75 3.02
CA ALA A 83 -11.95 -9.03 2.46
C ALA A 83 -13.36 -9.41 2.91
N GLY A 84 -13.70 -9.19 4.18
CA GLY A 84 -15.03 -9.41 4.73
C GLY A 84 -16.09 -8.51 4.09
N ILE A 85 -15.82 -7.21 4.01
CA ILE A 85 -16.70 -6.24 3.33
C ILE A 85 -16.89 -6.62 1.87
N ALA A 86 -15.81 -6.96 1.17
CA ALA A 86 -15.88 -7.42 -0.22
C ALA A 86 -16.71 -8.69 -0.36
N HIS A 87 -16.62 -9.62 0.60
CA HIS A 87 -17.45 -10.84 0.58
C HIS A 87 -18.93 -10.51 0.74
N LEU A 88 -19.28 -9.59 1.60
CA LEU A 88 -20.66 -9.15 1.79
C LEU A 88 -21.23 -8.48 0.54
N CYS A 89 -20.41 -7.64 -0.15
CA CYS A 89 -20.83 -6.90 -1.34
C CYS A 89 -20.94 -7.76 -2.60
N TRP A 90 -19.96 -8.62 -2.85
CA TRP A 90 -19.87 -9.38 -4.11
C TRP A 90 -20.16 -10.87 -3.98
N ARG A 91 -20.24 -11.41 -2.76
CA ARG A 91 -20.45 -12.86 -2.51
C ARG A 91 -19.47 -13.75 -3.29
N ASN A 92 -18.26 -13.25 -3.57
CA ASN A 92 -17.25 -13.90 -4.39
C ASN A 92 -15.92 -13.99 -3.64
N ARG A 93 -15.48 -15.20 -3.30
CA ARG A 93 -14.25 -15.46 -2.55
C ARG A 93 -13.00 -14.89 -3.24
N ARG A 94 -12.92 -14.97 -4.58
CA ARG A 94 -11.78 -14.45 -5.33
C ARG A 94 -11.66 -12.92 -5.18
N ILE A 95 -12.78 -12.20 -5.30
CA ILE A 95 -12.81 -10.73 -5.11
C ILE A 95 -12.41 -10.39 -3.68
N SER A 96 -12.94 -11.11 -2.71
CA SER A 96 -12.62 -10.90 -1.29
C SER A 96 -11.13 -11.04 -1.01
N LEU A 97 -10.53 -12.12 -1.47
CA LEU A 97 -9.09 -12.37 -1.31
C LEU A 97 -8.24 -11.33 -2.04
N LEU A 98 -8.64 -10.92 -3.25
CA LEU A 98 -7.91 -9.89 -4.00
C LEU A 98 -7.94 -8.54 -3.27
N LEU A 99 -9.10 -8.10 -2.74
CA LEU A 99 -9.19 -6.84 -2.01
C LEU A 99 -8.40 -6.87 -0.71
N GLY A 100 -8.49 -7.95 0.05
CA GLY A 100 -7.64 -8.12 1.24
C GLY A 100 -6.14 -8.10 0.90
N ALA A 101 -5.74 -8.80 -0.17
CA ALA A 101 -4.34 -8.82 -0.62
C ALA A 101 -3.85 -7.44 -1.08
N VAL A 102 -4.70 -6.65 -1.76
CA VAL A 102 -4.37 -5.27 -2.16
C VAL A 102 -4.18 -4.38 -0.94
N VAL A 103 -5.04 -4.46 0.08
CA VAL A 103 -4.84 -3.72 1.34
C VAL A 103 -3.53 -4.13 2.01
N PHE A 104 -3.25 -5.44 2.11
CA PHE A 104 -2.02 -5.92 2.75
C PHE A 104 -0.76 -5.55 1.98
N SER A 105 -0.84 -5.43 0.64
CA SER A 105 0.30 -5.07 -0.19
C SER A 105 0.87 -3.68 0.14
N HIS A 106 0.06 -2.78 0.70
CA HIS A 106 0.52 -1.49 1.21
C HIS A 106 1.61 -1.68 2.27
N TRP A 107 1.31 -2.45 3.32
CA TRP A 107 2.28 -2.75 4.36
C TRP A 107 3.53 -3.47 3.82
N ALA A 108 3.35 -4.40 2.88
CA ALA A 108 4.46 -5.14 2.29
C ALA A 108 5.42 -4.23 1.49
N LEU A 109 4.90 -3.21 0.80
CA LEU A 109 5.71 -2.20 0.11
C LEU A 109 6.39 -1.25 1.10
N ASP A 110 5.68 -0.84 2.15
CA ASP A 110 6.26 -0.03 3.22
C ASP A 110 7.37 -0.76 3.97
N PHE A 111 7.27 -2.07 4.16
CA PHE A 111 8.32 -2.89 4.76
C PHE A 111 9.65 -2.79 4.00
N LEU A 112 9.63 -2.65 2.68
CA LEU A 112 10.85 -2.44 1.90
C LEU A 112 11.45 -1.07 2.18
N MET A 113 10.62 -0.07 2.35
CA MET A 113 11.01 1.33 2.45
C MET A 113 11.41 1.73 3.87
N HIS A 114 10.55 1.50 4.83
CA HIS A 114 10.70 1.95 6.21
C HIS A 114 11.44 0.94 7.07
N SER A 115 12.08 1.40 8.17
CA SER A 115 12.74 0.54 9.16
C SER A 115 12.02 0.49 10.50
N ASN A 116 10.94 1.26 10.66
CA ASN A 116 10.30 1.53 11.95
C ASN A 116 8.81 1.18 11.97
N LEU A 117 8.38 0.20 11.16
CA LEU A 117 7.00 -0.26 11.17
C LEU A 117 6.74 -1.09 12.43
N PRO A 118 5.77 -0.72 13.30
CA PRO A 118 5.46 -1.49 14.50
C PRO A 118 4.92 -2.87 14.15
N LEU A 119 5.34 -3.92 14.89
CA LEU A 119 4.72 -5.24 14.73
C LEU A 119 3.30 -5.27 15.31
N PHE A 120 3.10 -4.64 16.46
CA PHE A 120 1.81 -4.59 17.17
C PHE A 120 1.42 -3.15 17.47
N PHE A 121 1.50 -2.75 18.74
CA PHE A 121 1.16 -1.42 19.24
C PHE A 121 2.42 -0.69 19.74
N ASP A 122 2.23 0.48 20.33
CA ASP A 122 3.33 1.28 20.88
C ASP A 122 4.24 0.46 21.81
N GLY A 123 5.55 0.63 21.66
CA GLY A 123 6.54 -0.12 22.41
C GLY A 123 6.83 -1.53 21.88
N SER A 124 6.15 -1.99 20.82
CA SER A 124 6.48 -3.24 20.17
C SER A 124 7.75 -3.13 19.33
N PRO A 125 8.43 -4.27 19.02
CA PRO A 125 9.52 -4.27 18.05
C PRO A 125 9.08 -3.68 16.72
N SER A 126 9.98 -2.92 16.09
CA SER A 126 9.79 -2.39 14.75
C SER A 126 10.53 -3.23 13.72
N VAL A 127 9.99 -3.29 12.51
CA VAL A 127 10.53 -4.07 11.38
C VAL A 127 10.55 -3.23 10.10
N GLY A 128 11.27 -3.72 9.11
CA GLY A 128 11.39 -3.16 7.78
C GLY A 128 12.85 -3.03 7.34
N LEU A 129 13.07 -2.93 6.04
CA LEU A 129 14.41 -2.91 5.46
C LEU A 129 15.07 -1.53 5.52
N GLY A 130 14.28 -0.45 5.65
CA GLY A 130 14.80 0.91 5.79
C GLY A 130 15.58 1.41 4.57
N LEU A 131 15.21 0.99 3.36
CA LEU A 131 15.92 1.40 2.14
C LEU A 131 15.95 2.92 1.97
N GLU A 132 14.95 3.64 2.49
CA GLU A 132 14.90 5.10 2.44
C GLU A 132 15.97 5.79 3.32
N ASN A 133 16.59 5.07 4.26
CA ASN A 133 17.55 5.65 5.20
C ASN A 133 18.89 6.01 4.53
N THR A 134 19.13 5.59 3.29
CA THR A 134 20.31 5.95 2.50
C THR A 134 19.90 6.63 1.20
N GLY A 135 20.71 7.55 0.69
CA GLY A 135 20.43 8.24 -0.57
C GLY A 135 20.27 7.29 -1.76
N ALA A 136 21.11 6.26 -1.85
CA ALA A 136 21.03 5.24 -2.89
C ALA A 136 19.76 4.38 -2.75
N GLY A 137 19.41 3.98 -1.53
CA GLY A 137 18.19 3.21 -1.26
C GLY A 137 16.92 4.03 -1.51
N PHE A 138 16.92 5.32 -1.14
CA PHE A 138 15.82 6.22 -1.46
C PHE A 138 15.60 6.37 -2.99
N LEU A 139 16.68 6.54 -3.74
CA LEU A 139 16.61 6.59 -5.20
C LEU A 139 16.09 5.26 -5.78
N PHE A 140 16.63 4.14 -5.28
CA PHE A 140 16.19 2.81 -5.71
C PHE A 140 14.69 2.61 -5.48
N ILE A 141 14.17 2.90 -4.26
CA ILE A 141 12.76 2.67 -3.96
C ILE A 141 11.85 3.61 -4.75
N THR A 142 12.30 4.86 -5.01
CA THR A 142 11.54 5.80 -5.83
C THR A 142 11.41 5.30 -7.28
N ILE A 143 12.51 4.80 -7.87
CA ILE A 143 12.48 4.20 -9.21
C ILE A 143 11.61 2.94 -9.20
N PHE A 144 11.75 2.09 -8.20
CA PHE A 144 10.95 0.87 -8.04
C PHE A 144 9.46 1.17 -8.00
N ASP A 145 9.03 2.17 -7.20
CA ASP A 145 7.63 2.61 -7.11
C ASP A 145 7.08 3.04 -8.48
N LEU A 146 7.85 3.83 -9.22
CA LEU A 146 7.44 4.27 -10.57
C LEU A 146 7.37 3.10 -11.56
N VAL A 147 8.31 2.16 -11.48
CA VAL A 147 8.35 0.97 -12.36
C VAL A 147 7.17 0.05 -12.09
N ILE A 148 6.88 -0.28 -10.83
CA ILE A 148 5.75 -1.14 -10.50
C ILE A 148 4.41 -0.49 -10.85
N LEU A 149 4.27 0.83 -10.65
CA LEU A 149 3.08 1.57 -11.05
C LEU A 149 2.90 1.53 -12.57
N ALA A 150 3.94 1.85 -13.33
CA ALA A 150 3.90 1.79 -14.79
C ALA A 150 3.56 0.38 -15.30
N ALA A 151 4.17 -0.66 -14.70
CA ALA A 151 3.86 -2.05 -15.02
C ALA A 151 2.38 -2.40 -14.73
N GLY A 152 1.86 -2.01 -13.57
CA GLY A 152 0.46 -2.20 -13.21
C GLY A 152 -0.50 -1.54 -14.20
N ILE A 153 -0.23 -0.29 -14.56
CA ILE A 153 -1.02 0.46 -15.55
C ILE A 153 -0.97 -0.21 -16.94
N ILE A 154 0.22 -0.61 -17.40
CA ILE A 154 0.39 -1.28 -18.70
C ILE A 154 -0.38 -2.59 -18.73
N LEU A 155 -0.27 -3.41 -17.68
CA LEU A 155 -0.99 -4.68 -17.56
C LEU A 155 -2.51 -4.46 -17.60
N TYR A 156 -3.01 -3.46 -16.87
CA TYR A 156 -4.42 -3.10 -16.88
C TYR A 156 -4.92 -2.73 -18.29
N PHE A 157 -4.22 -1.84 -19.00
CA PHE A 157 -4.65 -1.44 -20.34
C PHE A 157 -4.54 -2.57 -21.37
N ARG A 158 -3.51 -3.44 -21.28
CA ARG A 158 -3.41 -4.64 -22.12
C ARG A 158 -4.58 -5.60 -21.89
N ALA A 159 -4.90 -5.90 -20.62
CA ALA A 159 -6.02 -6.76 -20.29
C ALA A 159 -7.35 -6.17 -20.79
N ARG A 160 -7.56 -4.86 -20.64
CA ARG A 160 -8.76 -4.17 -21.14
C ARG A 160 -8.90 -4.28 -22.66
N LYS A 161 -7.80 -4.10 -23.42
CA LYS A 161 -7.81 -4.24 -24.89
C LYS A 161 -8.18 -5.65 -25.32
N LEU A 162 -7.66 -6.69 -24.67
CA LEU A 162 -7.98 -8.09 -24.98
C LEU A 162 -9.46 -8.40 -24.74
N HIS A 163 -10.03 -7.90 -23.64
CA HIS A 163 -11.46 -8.10 -23.35
C HIS A 163 -12.39 -7.38 -24.34
N SER A 164 -12.00 -6.20 -24.83
CA SER A 164 -12.80 -5.50 -25.86
C SER A 164 -12.78 -6.22 -27.19
N SER A 165 -11.65 -6.78 -27.60
CA SER A 165 -11.51 -7.53 -28.86
C SER A 165 -12.27 -8.84 -28.87
N SER A 166 -12.45 -9.49 -27.71
CA SER A 166 -13.20 -10.75 -27.60
C SER A 166 -14.74 -10.56 -27.64
N LYS A 167 -15.25 -9.38 -27.34
CA LYS A 167 -16.69 -9.06 -27.38
C LYS A 167 -17.17 -8.58 -28.75
N GLY A 168 -16.26 -8.29 -29.67
CA GLY A 168 -16.56 -7.85 -31.04
C GLY A 168 -16.53 -8.97 -32.09
N ARG A 169 -16.33 -10.23 -31.65
CA ARG A 169 -16.46 -11.44 -32.47
C ARG A 169 -17.66 -12.26 -32.05
#